data_38a9047d92e74768655dbf9835cfa2e2
#
_entry.id   38a9047d92e74768655dbf9835cfa2e2
#
_cell.length_a   1.000
_cell.length_b   1.000
_cell.length_c   1.000
_cell.angle_alpha   90.00
_cell.angle_beta   90.00
_cell.angle_gamma   90.00
#
_symmetry.space_group_name_H-M   'P 1'
#
loop_
_entity.id
_entity.type
_entity.pdbx_description
1 polymer ?
#
loop_
_entity_poly.entity_id
_entity_poly.type
_entity_poly.pdbx_seq_one_letter_code
_entity_poly.pdbx_strand_id
1 'polypeptide(L)'
;MHGNGQGRNCGERLAVDPNDGNIILCGGRVNNPIIKSTDGGKTWSALSSFPTVYTKSIKWPSWGSSSYSTTPDENGITSIVFDKNTKMANGATGRIFVGVSRTGATNVYLSEDGGSSWSEVAGLPTSMIPLRMKFDGNGDLLIAYSNLCVNGSNGGVYRYNPTTKVATDISPDNKAIGDVAVSPKDPDKLVASTNNTWIPQKWDNGMSANGDIIYTSIDGGKTWRSLQNDMVITNNGVTWIPGYAIHWCGSVCFDPNDDNKVSFASGNGIFTSNNIWCEASPTFYFDVNGLEETVALDMVSVPDGDPLSVIGDYTGFIHKDIHEFAPIHDPAPGTSGGINYYSKDPNVMMRVANEGFYYTTDGHDGWKKMQNTAHLAVNQYNGSSMPSIEGKCAITKKDGTLRFFVIPEPHKSGIYYSDNNGAS
;
A
#
# COMPACT_ATOMS: atom_id res chain seq x y z
N MET A 1 6.32 13.91 -12.86
CA MET A 1 6.05 13.13 -11.64
C MET A 1 6.06 11.67 -12.04
N HIS A 2 6.95 10.88 -11.49
CA HIS A 2 6.98 9.46 -11.78
C HIS A 2 6.07 8.71 -10.81
N GLY A 3 5.30 7.78 -11.34
CA GLY A 3 4.21 7.12 -10.64
C GLY A 3 4.54 6.52 -9.28
N ASN A 4 3.54 6.45 -8.46
CA ASN A 4 3.55 6.00 -7.05
C ASN A 4 3.86 4.51 -6.83
N GLY A 5 4.16 3.76 -7.87
CA GLY A 5 4.14 2.29 -7.86
C GLY A 5 4.93 1.57 -6.76
N GLN A 6 5.77 2.27 -6.01
CA GLN A 6 6.59 1.66 -4.96
C GLN A 6 6.63 2.48 -3.67
N GLY A 7 5.80 3.51 -3.56
CA GLY A 7 5.73 4.37 -2.38
C GLY A 7 5.28 3.65 -1.11
N ARG A 8 4.48 2.60 -1.24
CA ARG A 8 3.97 1.86 -0.06
C ARG A 8 5.04 1.06 0.68
N ASN A 9 6.09 0.63 -0.01
CA ASN A 9 7.12 -0.24 0.58
C ASN A 9 8.45 0.49 0.88
N CYS A 10 8.62 1.72 0.40
CA CYS A 10 9.76 2.57 0.74
C CYS A 10 9.29 3.70 1.66
N GLY A 11 10.20 4.21 2.48
CA GLY A 11 9.88 5.21 3.48
C GLY A 11 9.63 6.61 2.96
N GLU A 12 9.61 7.54 3.86
CA GLU A 12 9.33 8.94 3.63
C GLU A 12 10.53 9.59 2.95
N ARG A 13 10.37 9.85 1.65
CA ARG A 13 11.38 10.52 0.81
C ARG A 13 11.24 12.03 0.77
N LEU A 14 10.12 12.54 1.25
CA LEU A 14 9.88 13.96 1.44
C LEU A 14 9.97 14.27 2.93
N ALA A 15 10.91 15.10 3.32
CA ALA A 15 11.16 15.46 4.71
C ALA A 15 11.30 16.98 4.85
N VAL A 16 10.61 17.53 5.85
CA VAL A 16 10.72 18.93 6.24
C VAL A 16 11.62 19.02 7.45
N ASP A 17 12.55 19.98 7.46
CA ASP A 17 13.40 20.24 8.61
C ASP A 17 12.54 20.68 9.81
N PRO A 18 12.58 19.94 10.94
CA PRO A 18 11.77 20.25 12.11
C PRO A 18 12.18 21.53 12.83
N ASN A 19 13.35 22.09 12.53
CA ASN A 19 13.88 23.33 13.12
C ASN A 19 13.74 24.54 12.18
N ASP A 20 13.59 24.31 10.86
CA ASP A 20 13.36 25.36 9.85
C ASP A 20 12.44 24.85 8.73
N GLY A 21 11.16 25.14 8.82
CA GLY A 21 10.15 24.72 7.84
C GLY A 21 10.34 25.22 6.40
N ASN A 22 11.31 26.13 6.15
CA ASN A 22 11.68 26.51 4.80
C ASN A 22 12.57 25.48 4.12
N ILE A 23 13.24 24.63 4.91
CA ILE A 23 14.13 23.61 4.39
C ILE A 23 13.37 22.31 4.19
N ILE A 24 13.30 21.85 2.94
CA ILE A 24 12.61 20.62 2.56
C ILE A 24 13.56 19.80 1.68
N LEU A 25 13.67 18.52 1.95
CA LEU A 25 14.38 17.56 1.11
C LEU A 25 13.40 16.58 0.47
N CYS A 26 13.60 16.28 -0.80
CA CYS A 26 12.83 15.25 -1.52
C CYS A 26 13.77 14.32 -2.25
N GLY A 27 13.70 13.03 -1.93
CA GLY A 27 14.50 11.99 -2.53
C GLY A 27 13.99 11.59 -3.92
N GLY A 28 14.89 11.58 -4.90
CA GLY A 28 14.60 11.14 -6.26
C GLY A 28 14.58 9.63 -6.40
N ARG A 29 13.95 9.16 -7.48
CA ARG A 29 14.10 7.80 -8.01
C ARG A 29 15.31 7.79 -8.96
N VAL A 30 15.81 6.59 -9.25
CA VAL A 30 16.93 6.43 -10.18
C VAL A 30 18.19 7.13 -9.65
N ASN A 31 19.28 7.11 -10.31
CA ASN A 31 20.55 7.79 -9.96
C ASN A 31 20.40 9.29 -9.63
N ASN A 32 19.24 9.67 -9.11
CA ASN A 32 18.89 11.04 -9.02
C ASN A 32 19.02 11.60 -7.64
N PRO A 33 19.46 12.83 -7.66
CA PRO A 33 19.79 13.57 -6.48
C PRO A 33 18.54 13.73 -5.60
N ILE A 34 18.84 13.96 -4.37
CA ILE A 34 17.94 14.66 -3.48
C ILE A 34 17.76 16.06 -4.04
N ILE A 35 16.54 16.54 -4.14
CA ILE A 35 16.26 17.95 -4.39
C ILE A 35 15.98 18.65 -3.06
N LYS A 36 16.41 19.89 -2.95
CA LYS A 36 16.30 20.74 -1.76
C LYS A 36 15.53 22.01 -2.08
N SER A 37 14.61 22.37 -1.21
CA SER A 37 14.05 23.73 -1.11
C SER A 37 14.59 24.43 0.13
N THR A 38 14.72 25.74 0.07
CA THR A 38 15.08 26.63 1.21
C THR A 38 14.08 27.76 1.37
N ASP A 39 12.94 27.67 0.73
CA ASP A 39 11.90 28.73 0.69
C ASP A 39 10.49 28.16 0.90
N GLY A 40 10.37 27.05 1.63
CA GLY A 40 9.09 26.40 1.93
C GLY A 40 8.45 25.71 0.73
N GLY A 41 9.28 25.20 -0.19
CA GLY A 41 8.80 24.41 -1.34
C GLY A 41 8.44 25.25 -2.58
N LYS A 42 8.69 26.56 -2.58
CA LYS A 42 8.42 27.43 -3.74
C LYS A 42 9.39 27.17 -4.88
N THR A 43 10.67 27.00 -4.57
CA THR A 43 11.70 26.66 -5.55
C THR A 43 12.50 25.44 -5.09
N TRP A 44 13.06 24.71 -6.05
CA TRP A 44 13.78 23.46 -5.81
C TRP A 44 15.05 23.41 -6.64
N SER A 45 16.13 22.93 -6.04
CA SER A 45 17.41 22.69 -6.72
C SER A 45 18.00 21.33 -6.32
N ALA A 46 18.83 20.76 -7.18
CA ALA A 46 19.53 19.52 -6.85
C ALA A 46 20.50 19.74 -5.68
N LEU A 47 20.51 18.81 -4.72
CA LEU A 47 21.48 18.78 -3.62
C LEU A 47 22.79 18.13 -4.13
N SER A 48 23.62 18.92 -4.80
CA SER A 48 24.83 18.43 -5.46
C SER A 48 25.90 17.88 -4.51
N SER A 49 25.81 18.17 -3.21
CA SER A 49 26.69 17.62 -2.17
C SER A 49 26.41 16.14 -1.88
N PHE A 50 25.19 15.63 -2.15
CA PHE A 50 24.89 14.22 -1.96
C PHE A 50 25.60 13.37 -3.01
N PRO A 51 26.27 12.27 -2.62
CA PRO A 51 27.03 11.46 -3.57
C PRO A 51 26.10 10.80 -4.61
N THR A 52 26.56 10.66 -5.84
CA THR A 52 25.90 9.85 -6.85
C THR A 52 26.04 8.38 -6.47
N VAL A 53 24.94 7.72 -6.16
CA VAL A 53 24.91 6.31 -5.77
C VAL A 53 24.05 5.53 -6.73
N TYR A 54 24.56 4.36 -7.16
CA TYR A 54 23.76 3.45 -7.96
C TYR A 54 22.76 2.73 -7.08
N THR A 55 21.51 2.76 -7.47
CA THR A 55 20.41 2.07 -6.80
C THR A 55 20.00 0.85 -7.59
N LYS A 56 19.52 -0.19 -6.89
CA LYS A 56 18.93 -1.37 -7.53
C LYS A 56 17.44 -1.36 -7.35
N SER A 57 16.72 -1.65 -8.40
CA SER A 57 15.30 -1.87 -8.38
C SER A 57 14.97 -3.28 -8.82
N ILE A 58 13.88 -3.80 -8.31
CA ILE A 58 13.24 -4.98 -8.87
C ILE A 58 11.96 -4.50 -9.54
N LYS A 59 11.89 -4.65 -10.84
CA LYS A 59 10.62 -4.48 -11.54
C LYS A 59 9.67 -5.59 -11.10
N TRP A 60 8.42 -5.23 -10.86
CA TRP A 60 7.35 -6.19 -10.84
C TRP A 60 7.42 -7.01 -12.14
N PRO A 61 7.28 -8.35 -12.06
CA PRO A 61 7.07 -9.10 -13.27
C PRO A 61 5.83 -8.50 -13.96
N SER A 62 5.89 -8.32 -15.26
CA SER A 62 4.68 -8.14 -16.04
C SER A 62 3.72 -9.27 -15.66
N TRP A 63 2.45 -8.96 -15.44
CA TRP A 63 1.44 -9.94 -15.07
C TRP A 63 1.60 -11.21 -15.94
N GLY A 64 1.84 -12.34 -15.28
CA GLY A 64 2.09 -13.64 -15.93
C GLY A 64 3.55 -14.04 -16.19
N SER A 65 4.53 -13.23 -15.80
CA SER A 65 5.96 -13.59 -15.88
C SER A 65 6.51 -14.00 -14.52
N SER A 66 7.17 -15.15 -14.45
CA SER A 66 7.90 -15.60 -13.25
C SER A 66 9.31 -15.02 -13.13
N SER A 67 9.75 -14.21 -14.10
CA SER A 67 11.08 -13.62 -14.11
C SER A 67 11.06 -12.18 -13.60
N TYR A 68 11.75 -11.95 -12.49
CA TYR A 68 12.04 -10.61 -11.97
C TYR A 68 13.20 -10.01 -12.77
N SER A 69 12.96 -8.88 -13.41
CA SER A 69 14.05 -8.10 -14.02
C SER A 69 14.60 -7.15 -12.96
N THR A 70 15.86 -7.34 -12.59
CA THR A 70 16.61 -6.34 -11.81
C THR A 70 17.12 -5.29 -12.78
N THR A 71 16.49 -4.13 -12.82
CA THR A 71 17.10 -2.96 -13.44
C THR A 71 17.73 -2.12 -12.34
N PRO A 72 18.96 -1.67 -12.49
CA PRO A 72 19.47 -0.58 -11.65
C PRO A 72 18.50 0.59 -11.77
N ASP A 73 18.26 1.35 -10.68
CA ASP A 73 17.83 2.73 -10.78
C ASP A 73 16.38 3.10 -10.52
N GLU A 74 15.47 2.17 -10.14
CA GLU A 74 14.07 2.59 -10.01
C GLU A 74 13.66 3.08 -8.61
N ASN A 75 14.31 2.66 -7.54
CA ASN A 75 13.88 3.04 -6.19
C ASN A 75 14.59 4.26 -5.60
N GLY A 76 15.84 4.50 -5.96
CA GLY A 76 16.58 5.69 -5.52
C GLY A 76 16.69 5.81 -4.00
N ILE A 77 16.32 6.97 -3.50
CA ILE A 77 16.27 7.26 -2.07
C ILE A 77 15.06 6.57 -1.45
N THR A 78 15.24 5.90 -0.33
CA THR A 78 14.18 5.17 0.38
C THR A 78 13.61 5.95 1.56
N SER A 79 14.45 6.69 2.26
CA SER A 79 14.02 7.46 3.43
C SER A 79 14.96 8.65 3.67
N ILE A 80 14.40 9.74 4.20
CA ILE A 80 15.16 10.93 4.67
C ILE A 80 14.63 11.30 6.04
N VAL A 81 15.52 11.43 7.04
CA VAL A 81 15.14 11.86 8.38
C VAL A 81 16.08 12.92 8.94
N PHE A 82 15.51 13.94 9.56
CA PHE A 82 16.20 14.97 10.29
C PHE A 82 16.25 14.65 11.78
N ASP A 83 17.41 14.79 12.42
CA ASP A 83 17.51 14.73 13.87
C ASP A 83 17.20 16.11 14.48
N LYS A 84 15.98 16.29 14.94
CA LYS A 84 15.47 17.56 15.52
C LYS A 84 16.33 18.11 16.67
N ASN A 85 17.13 17.25 17.31
CA ASN A 85 17.95 17.61 18.46
C ASN A 85 19.31 18.23 18.07
N THR A 86 19.64 18.29 16.77
CA THR A 86 20.92 18.79 16.27
C THR A 86 20.76 20.14 15.55
N LYS A 87 20.44 21.18 16.33
CA LYS A 87 20.25 22.53 15.78
C LYS A 87 21.57 23.24 15.55
N MET A 88 21.79 23.74 14.32
CA MET A 88 22.94 24.56 13.94
C MET A 88 22.76 26.03 14.35
N ALA A 89 23.83 26.83 14.26
CA ALA A 89 23.83 28.27 14.60
C ALA A 89 22.84 29.09 13.74
N ASN A 90 22.58 28.67 12.48
CA ASN A 90 21.61 29.30 11.58
C ASN A 90 20.17 28.91 11.84
N GLY A 91 19.93 28.04 12.83
CA GLY A 91 18.59 27.59 13.23
C GLY A 91 18.16 26.28 12.58
N ALA A 92 18.76 25.84 11.49
CA ALA A 92 18.41 24.62 10.78
C ALA A 92 18.94 23.35 11.48
N THR A 93 18.44 22.19 11.11
CA THR A 93 18.90 20.89 11.60
C THR A 93 20.24 20.52 10.96
N GLY A 94 21.22 20.14 11.77
CA GLY A 94 22.54 19.71 11.30
C GLY A 94 22.57 18.27 10.83
N ARG A 95 22.07 17.35 11.66
CA ARG A 95 22.13 15.90 11.38
C ARG A 95 20.98 15.43 10.52
N ILE A 96 21.33 14.79 9.40
CA ILE A 96 20.37 14.24 8.43
C ILE A 96 20.84 12.85 8.03
N PHE A 97 19.94 11.88 8.07
CA PHE A 97 20.18 10.54 7.53
C PHE A 97 19.42 10.32 6.22
N VAL A 98 20.05 9.62 5.30
CA VAL A 98 19.47 9.25 4.01
C VAL A 98 19.67 7.76 3.77
N GLY A 99 18.56 7.05 3.56
CA GLY A 99 18.53 5.66 3.13
C GLY A 99 18.48 5.56 1.61
N VAL A 100 19.19 4.57 1.05
CA VAL A 100 19.30 4.35 -0.39
C VAL A 100 18.96 2.91 -0.73
N SER A 101 18.16 2.69 -1.77
CA SER A 101 17.84 1.36 -2.32
C SER A 101 19.07 0.72 -2.96
N ARG A 102 19.96 0.19 -2.14
CA ARG A 102 21.27 -0.36 -2.56
C ARG A 102 21.62 -1.58 -1.74
N THR A 103 22.20 -2.58 -2.40
CA THR A 103 22.81 -3.74 -1.76
C THR A 103 24.24 -3.97 -2.25
N GLY A 104 25.07 -4.60 -1.41
CA GLY A 104 26.47 -4.88 -1.72
C GLY A 104 27.42 -3.70 -1.50
N ALA A 105 26.92 -2.58 -0.97
CA ALA A 105 27.70 -1.42 -0.54
C ALA A 105 26.87 -0.62 0.47
N THR A 106 27.48 0.38 1.10
CA THR A 106 26.82 1.28 2.07
C THR A 106 25.55 1.88 1.49
N ASN A 107 24.47 1.84 2.27
CA ASN A 107 23.13 2.26 1.86
C ASN A 107 22.47 3.24 2.84
N VAL A 108 23.19 3.69 3.87
CA VAL A 108 22.79 4.78 4.76
C VAL A 108 23.89 5.81 4.78
N TYR A 109 23.52 7.06 4.58
CA TYR A 109 24.40 8.22 4.55
C TYR A 109 24.03 9.21 5.64
N LEU A 110 25.02 9.91 6.19
CA LEU A 110 24.89 10.88 7.27
C LEU A 110 25.51 12.21 6.85
N SER A 111 24.77 13.28 7.06
CA SER A 111 25.29 14.65 7.14
C SER A 111 25.20 15.16 8.58
N GLU A 112 26.19 15.93 9.02
CA GLU A 112 26.21 16.63 10.32
C GLU A 112 26.13 18.16 10.14
N ASP A 113 26.02 18.64 8.90
CA ASP A 113 26.15 20.05 8.51
C ASP A 113 24.99 20.53 7.61
N GLY A 114 23.81 19.98 7.82
CA GLY A 114 22.58 20.38 7.08
C GLY A 114 22.60 20.01 5.61
N GLY A 115 23.33 18.95 5.26
CA GLY A 115 23.44 18.44 3.91
C GLY A 115 24.54 19.10 3.08
N SER A 116 25.49 19.81 3.70
CA SER A 116 26.63 20.41 2.99
C SER A 116 27.70 19.37 2.66
N SER A 117 27.87 18.36 3.52
CA SER A 117 28.74 17.20 3.27
C SER A 117 28.07 15.90 3.77
N TRP A 118 28.53 14.75 3.26
CA TRP A 118 27.97 13.44 3.55
C TRP A 118 29.05 12.40 3.80
N SER A 119 28.79 11.54 4.77
CA SER A 119 29.63 10.37 5.10
C SER A 119 28.81 9.08 5.05
N GLU A 120 29.46 7.98 4.78
CA GLU A 120 28.89 6.64 4.86
C GLU A 120 28.71 6.21 6.32
N VAL A 121 27.55 5.59 6.63
CA VAL A 121 27.30 5.02 7.95
C VAL A 121 27.79 3.58 7.97
N ALA A 122 28.83 3.32 8.76
CA ALA A 122 29.40 1.99 8.92
C ALA A 122 28.63 1.14 9.93
N GLY A 123 28.82 -0.18 9.87
CA GLY A 123 28.24 -1.15 10.82
C GLY A 123 26.80 -1.56 10.57
N LEU A 124 26.11 -0.94 9.61
CA LEU A 124 24.79 -1.33 9.16
C LEU A 124 24.83 -2.38 8.05
N PRO A 125 23.80 -3.22 7.88
CA PRO A 125 23.79 -4.26 6.86
C PRO A 125 23.81 -3.66 5.46
N THR A 126 24.69 -4.20 4.61
CA THR A 126 24.78 -3.83 3.19
C THR A 126 24.09 -4.84 2.27
N SER A 127 23.66 -5.97 2.80
CA SER A 127 22.93 -7.02 2.05
C SER A 127 21.42 -6.75 1.94
N MET A 128 20.92 -5.78 2.69
CA MET A 128 19.50 -5.42 2.77
C MET A 128 19.32 -3.92 2.48
N ILE A 129 18.11 -3.52 2.18
CA ILE A 129 17.72 -2.15 1.84
C ILE A 129 17.06 -1.49 3.05
N PRO A 130 17.52 -0.32 3.52
CA PRO A 130 16.84 0.44 4.57
C PRO A 130 15.54 1.02 4.00
N LEU A 131 14.39 0.47 4.37
CA LEU A 131 13.10 0.93 3.85
C LEU A 131 12.64 2.19 4.56
N ARG A 132 12.68 2.20 5.90
CA ARG A 132 12.25 3.31 6.74
C ARG A 132 13.20 3.56 7.89
N MET A 133 13.28 4.82 8.28
CA MET A 133 14.10 5.27 9.38
C MET A 133 13.32 6.23 10.26
N LYS A 134 13.46 6.09 11.58
CA LYS A 134 12.83 6.98 12.58
C LYS A 134 13.77 7.14 13.77
N PHE A 135 13.76 8.31 14.40
CA PHE A 135 14.44 8.49 15.68
C PHE A 135 13.55 8.00 16.84
N ASP A 136 14.15 7.34 17.80
CA ASP A 136 13.52 7.06 19.09
C ASP A 136 13.66 8.26 20.06
N GLY A 137 13.05 8.13 21.26
CA GLY A 137 13.10 9.18 22.29
C GLY A 137 14.51 9.41 22.87
N ASN A 138 15.42 8.47 22.70
CA ASN A 138 16.81 8.55 23.18
C ASN A 138 17.77 9.17 22.15
N GLY A 139 17.31 9.41 20.92
CA GLY A 139 18.12 9.95 19.83
C GLY A 139 18.83 8.88 19.02
N ASP A 140 18.48 7.60 19.20
CA ASP A 140 18.94 6.51 18.36
C ASP A 140 18.08 6.41 17.09
N LEU A 141 18.69 6.03 15.97
CA LEU A 141 17.99 5.82 14.71
C LEU A 141 17.53 4.37 14.60
N LEU A 142 16.23 4.15 14.51
CA LEU A 142 15.64 2.86 14.19
C LEU A 142 15.50 2.74 12.67
N ILE A 143 15.89 1.58 12.13
CA ILE A 143 15.91 1.33 10.68
C ILE A 143 15.23 0.00 10.41
N ALA A 144 14.16 0.03 9.61
CA ALA A 144 13.51 -1.16 9.09
C ALA A 144 14.19 -1.59 7.79
N TYR A 145 14.61 -2.84 7.72
CA TYR A 145 15.30 -3.42 6.58
C TYR A 145 14.50 -4.51 5.87
N SER A 146 14.67 -4.57 4.56
CA SER A 146 14.21 -5.66 3.70
C SER A 146 15.23 -5.96 2.60
N ASN A 147 15.31 -7.20 2.15
CA ASN A 147 16.16 -7.56 1.02
C ASN A 147 15.66 -7.01 -0.32
N LEU A 148 14.38 -6.61 -0.39
CA LEU A 148 13.74 -6.03 -1.57
C LEU A 148 12.85 -4.86 -1.15
N CYS A 149 12.70 -3.87 -2.01
CA CYS A 149 11.74 -2.78 -1.79
C CYS A 149 10.27 -3.24 -1.93
N VAL A 150 10.04 -4.34 -2.65
CA VAL A 150 8.71 -4.93 -2.87
C VAL A 150 8.82 -6.43 -2.72
N ASN A 151 7.86 -7.04 -2.01
CA ASN A 151 7.81 -8.49 -1.80
C ASN A 151 9.09 -9.07 -1.18
N GLY A 152 9.70 -8.35 -0.26
CA GLY A 152 10.86 -8.86 0.49
C GLY A 152 10.51 -10.06 1.34
N SER A 153 11.48 -10.94 1.54
CA SER A 153 11.35 -12.14 2.37
C SER A 153 12.25 -12.10 3.61
N ASN A 154 13.37 -11.41 3.52
CA ASN A 154 14.35 -11.26 4.59
C ASN A 154 14.55 -9.80 4.95
N GLY A 155 14.80 -9.54 6.23
CA GLY A 155 15.00 -8.18 6.73
C GLY A 155 15.28 -8.18 8.22
N GLY A 156 14.98 -7.06 8.86
CA GLY A 156 15.16 -6.89 10.28
C GLY A 156 14.98 -5.46 10.73
N VAL A 157 15.19 -5.21 12.01
CA VAL A 157 15.23 -3.89 12.63
C VAL A 157 16.61 -3.66 13.22
N TYR A 158 17.23 -2.53 12.87
CA TYR A 158 18.51 -2.12 13.42
C TYR A 158 18.36 -0.81 14.18
N ARG A 159 19.01 -0.74 15.33
CA ARG A 159 19.18 0.49 16.10
C ARG A 159 20.59 1.00 15.88
N TYR A 160 20.73 2.25 15.47
CA TYR A 160 22.01 2.92 15.29
C TYR A 160 22.12 4.12 16.23
N ASN A 161 23.14 4.12 17.07
CA ASN A 161 23.42 5.26 17.94
C ASN A 161 24.38 6.24 17.20
N PRO A 162 23.92 7.46 16.87
CA PRO A 162 24.74 8.40 16.11
C PRO A 162 25.96 8.94 16.85
N THR A 163 25.93 8.89 18.19
CA THR A 163 27.01 9.39 19.04
C THR A 163 28.14 8.37 19.16
N THR A 164 27.80 7.13 19.48
CA THR A 164 28.79 6.04 19.63
C THR A 164 29.13 5.36 18.32
N LYS A 165 28.33 5.61 17.27
CA LYS A 165 28.41 4.99 15.94
C LYS A 165 28.28 3.47 15.96
N VAL A 166 27.52 2.95 16.93
CA VAL A 166 27.26 1.52 17.09
C VAL A 166 25.92 1.17 16.48
N ALA A 167 25.89 0.16 15.63
CA ALA A 167 24.68 -0.47 15.13
C ALA A 167 24.40 -1.76 15.90
N THR A 168 23.15 -1.96 16.31
CA THR A 168 22.70 -3.16 17.03
C THR A 168 21.53 -3.77 16.27
N ASP A 169 21.59 -5.07 16.02
CA ASP A 169 20.47 -5.83 15.50
C ASP A 169 19.45 -6.05 16.64
N ILE A 170 18.23 -5.57 16.45
CA ILE A 170 17.11 -5.73 17.38
C ILE A 170 15.91 -6.39 16.68
N SER A 171 16.15 -7.16 15.65
CA SER A 171 15.12 -7.76 14.81
C SER A 171 14.23 -8.72 15.60
N PRO A 172 12.89 -8.71 15.36
CA PRO A 172 11.99 -9.72 15.93
C PRO A 172 12.25 -11.13 15.37
N ASP A 173 12.59 -11.19 14.10
CA ASP A 173 13.00 -12.36 13.35
C ASP A 173 13.76 -11.94 12.08
N ASN A 174 13.94 -12.84 11.12
CA ASN A 174 14.66 -12.57 9.87
C ASN A 174 13.76 -12.19 8.68
N LYS A 175 12.49 -11.85 8.93
CA LYS A 175 11.56 -11.46 7.85
C LYS A 175 11.73 -10.00 7.44
N ALA A 176 11.31 -9.70 6.23
CA ALA A 176 11.26 -8.32 5.74
C ALA A 176 10.39 -7.45 6.65
N ILE A 177 10.94 -6.37 7.16
CA ILE A 177 10.24 -5.40 8.00
C ILE A 177 9.87 -4.19 7.16
N GLY A 178 8.58 -3.88 7.11
CA GLY A 178 8.06 -2.73 6.39
C GLY A 178 8.30 -1.42 7.15
N ASP A 179 8.06 -1.44 8.45
CA ASP A 179 8.27 -0.28 9.32
C ASP A 179 8.45 -0.69 10.79
N VAL A 180 9.04 0.20 11.57
CA VAL A 180 9.14 0.15 13.01
C VAL A 180 8.77 1.53 13.58
N ALA A 181 7.93 1.55 14.60
CA ALA A 181 7.53 2.75 15.32
C ALA A 181 7.91 2.65 16.80
N VAL A 182 8.19 3.79 17.39
CA VAL A 182 8.48 3.95 18.82
C VAL A 182 7.36 4.74 19.48
N SER A 183 6.98 4.34 20.70
CA SER A 183 6.01 5.10 21.51
C SER A 183 6.51 6.53 21.76
N PRO A 184 5.64 7.53 21.64
CA PRO A 184 6.01 8.91 21.93
C PRO A 184 6.31 9.16 23.41
N LYS A 185 5.91 8.25 24.31
CA LYS A 185 6.05 8.38 25.78
C LYS A 185 7.11 7.47 26.38
N ASP A 186 7.47 6.39 25.67
CA ASP A 186 8.37 5.36 26.22
C ASP A 186 9.23 4.78 25.09
N PRO A 187 10.53 5.11 25.03
CA PRO A 187 11.42 4.67 23.96
C PRO A 187 11.70 3.15 23.97
N ASP A 188 11.36 2.45 25.05
CA ASP A 188 11.48 1.01 25.14
C ASP A 188 10.27 0.28 24.51
N LYS A 189 9.18 1.00 24.25
CA LYS A 189 7.98 0.46 23.60
C LYS A 189 8.04 0.63 22.08
N LEU A 190 8.15 -0.49 21.38
CA LEU A 190 8.27 -0.53 19.93
C LEU A 190 7.14 -1.36 19.32
N VAL A 191 6.72 -0.98 18.13
CA VAL A 191 5.83 -1.77 17.27
C VAL A 191 6.48 -1.90 15.89
N ALA A 192 6.55 -3.11 15.37
CA ALA A 192 7.05 -3.37 14.02
C ALA A 192 6.05 -4.19 13.21
N SER A 193 6.05 -4.02 11.92
CA SER A 193 5.28 -4.83 11.00
C SER A 193 6.16 -5.45 9.94
N THR A 194 5.93 -6.71 9.61
CA THR A 194 6.51 -7.29 8.41
C THR A 194 5.88 -6.66 7.17
N ASN A 195 6.47 -6.99 6.02
CA ASN A 195 5.93 -6.63 4.72
C ASN A 195 5.92 -7.88 3.84
N ASN A 196 4.73 -8.30 3.40
CA ASN A 196 4.57 -9.44 2.47
C ASN A 196 4.76 -10.84 3.09
N THR A 197 4.35 -11.08 4.34
CA THR A 197 4.46 -12.41 4.98
C THR A 197 3.29 -13.35 4.70
N TRP A 198 2.10 -12.86 4.43
CA TRP A 198 0.91 -13.65 4.06
C TRP A 198 0.56 -14.79 5.01
N ILE A 199 0.47 -14.50 6.30
CA ILE A 199 0.08 -15.46 7.33
C ILE A 199 -1.37 -15.21 7.82
N PRO A 200 -2.05 -16.24 8.38
CA PRO A 200 -3.42 -16.09 8.84
C PRO A 200 -3.56 -15.04 9.95
N GLN A 201 -4.56 -14.19 9.80
CA GLN A 201 -5.06 -13.24 10.80
C GLN A 201 -6.55 -13.48 10.98
N LYS A 202 -7.09 -13.25 12.18
CA LYS A 202 -8.48 -13.54 12.52
C LYS A 202 -9.34 -12.28 12.56
N TRP A 203 -10.54 -12.38 12.02
CA TRP A 203 -11.58 -11.38 12.13
C TRP A 203 -12.55 -11.72 13.28
N ASP A 204 -13.21 -10.70 13.83
CA ASP A 204 -14.23 -10.83 14.88
C ASP A 204 -15.44 -11.67 14.46
N ASN A 205 -15.73 -11.72 13.17
CA ASN A 205 -16.79 -12.55 12.56
C ASN A 205 -16.38 -14.01 12.31
N GLY A 206 -15.17 -14.44 12.76
CA GLY A 206 -14.65 -15.78 12.59
C GLY A 206 -14.00 -16.07 11.23
N MET A 207 -13.97 -15.10 10.31
CA MET A 207 -13.22 -15.21 9.06
C MET A 207 -11.71 -15.20 9.33
N SER A 208 -10.96 -15.72 8.39
CA SER A 208 -9.50 -15.66 8.38
C SER A 208 -9.02 -15.14 7.03
N ALA A 209 -8.02 -14.27 7.06
CA ALA A 209 -7.35 -13.76 5.88
C ALA A 209 -5.83 -13.75 6.11
N ASN A 210 -5.04 -13.75 5.05
CA ASN A 210 -3.59 -13.77 5.17
C ASN A 210 -3.02 -12.34 5.10
N GLY A 211 -2.09 -12.04 6.00
CA GLY A 211 -1.47 -10.73 6.09
C GLY A 211 -0.10 -10.74 6.75
N ASP A 212 0.32 -9.58 7.20
CA ASP A 212 1.61 -9.34 7.82
C ASP A 212 1.61 -9.67 9.32
N ILE A 213 2.79 -9.89 9.88
CA ILE A 213 2.98 -10.09 11.32
C ILE A 213 3.19 -8.72 11.96
N ILE A 214 2.44 -8.46 13.01
CA ILE A 214 2.67 -7.31 13.89
C ILE A 214 3.43 -7.79 15.12
N TYR A 215 4.50 -7.10 15.46
CA TYR A 215 5.32 -7.35 16.64
C TYR A 215 5.26 -6.18 17.60
N THR A 216 5.27 -6.49 18.91
CA THR A 216 5.41 -5.49 19.97
C THR A 216 6.61 -5.83 20.85
N SER A 217 7.33 -4.81 21.33
CA SER A 217 8.39 -4.90 22.34
C SER A 217 8.17 -3.86 23.43
N ILE A 218 8.53 -4.19 24.65
CA ILE A 218 8.47 -3.29 25.82
C ILE A 218 9.83 -3.13 26.51
N ASP A 219 10.90 -3.60 25.87
CA ASP A 219 12.26 -3.61 26.40
C ASP A 219 13.30 -3.09 25.39
N GLY A 220 12.85 -2.23 24.48
CA GLY A 220 13.72 -1.61 23.46
C GLY A 220 14.12 -2.54 22.33
N GLY A 221 13.36 -3.58 22.06
CA GLY A 221 13.62 -4.54 21.00
C GLY A 221 14.55 -5.68 21.41
N LYS A 222 14.83 -5.85 22.70
CA LYS A 222 15.58 -7.02 23.20
C LYS A 222 14.76 -8.30 23.08
N THR A 223 13.45 -8.18 23.34
CA THR A 223 12.46 -9.25 23.11
C THR A 223 11.25 -8.72 22.38
N TRP A 224 10.59 -9.61 21.62
CA TRP A 224 9.42 -9.25 20.82
C TRP A 224 8.31 -10.28 21.01
N ARG A 225 7.07 -9.77 21.10
CA ARG A 225 5.86 -10.57 21.04
C ARG A 225 5.24 -10.46 19.64
N SER A 226 5.00 -11.60 19.00
CA SER A 226 4.19 -11.68 17.77
C SER A 226 2.71 -11.63 18.14
N LEU A 227 1.94 -10.77 17.50
CA LEU A 227 0.48 -10.67 17.69
C LEU A 227 -0.31 -11.58 16.75
N GLN A 228 0.36 -12.36 15.90
CA GLN A 228 -0.25 -13.18 14.83
C GLN A 228 -1.45 -14.01 15.28
N ASN A 229 -1.36 -14.66 16.44
CA ASN A 229 -2.40 -15.54 16.96
C ASN A 229 -3.36 -14.87 17.95
N ASP A 230 -2.98 -13.69 18.44
CA ASP A 230 -3.65 -13.01 19.54
C ASP A 230 -4.52 -11.85 19.06
N MET A 231 -4.18 -11.23 17.91
CA MET A 231 -4.92 -10.07 17.39
C MET A 231 -6.27 -10.46 16.81
N VAL A 232 -7.23 -9.54 16.92
CA VAL A 232 -8.54 -9.63 16.27
C VAL A 232 -8.76 -8.39 15.40
N ILE A 233 -9.21 -8.59 14.18
CA ILE A 233 -9.54 -7.53 13.23
C ILE A 233 -11.05 -7.36 13.16
N THR A 234 -11.53 -6.13 13.13
CA THR A 234 -12.93 -5.78 12.88
C THR A 234 -13.05 -4.85 11.69
N ASN A 235 -14.13 -5.00 10.93
CA ASN A 235 -14.41 -4.14 9.78
C ASN A 235 -14.88 -2.73 10.18
N ASN A 236 -15.17 -2.50 11.48
CA ASN A 236 -15.57 -1.20 12.00
C ASN A 236 -16.78 -0.57 11.26
N GLY A 237 -17.73 -1.42 10.82
CA GLY A 237 -18.91 -0.99 10.06
C GLY A 237 -18.68 -0.84 8.55
N VAL A 238 -17.46 -1.00 8.06
CA VAL A 238 -17.16 -0.98 6.62
C VAL A 238 -17.67 -2.25 5.96
N THR A 239 -18.57 -2.10 4.99
CA THR A 239 -19.33 -3.22 4.42
C THR A 239 -18.56 -4.05 3.41
N TRP A 240 -17.49 -3.51 2.83
CA TRP A 240 -16.79 -4.10 1.67
C TRP A 240 -15.48 -4.82 1.98
N ILE A 241 -14.96 -4.72 3.23
CA ILE A 241 -13.64 -5.25 3.60
C ILE A 241 -13.63 -6.68 4.22
N PRO A 242 -14.72 -7.37 4.54
CA PRO A 242 -14.64 -8.65 5.23
C PRO A 242 -13.77 -9.67 4.49
N GLY A 243 -12.84 -10.30 5.23
CA GLY A 243 -11.93 -11.31 4.69
C GLY A 243 -10.58 -10.79 4.19
N TYR A 244 -10.30 -9.51 4.30
CA TYR A 244 -8.97 -8.96 3.99
C TYR A 244 -8.22 -8.61 5.27
N ALA A 245 -6.94 -8.98 5.33
CA ALA A 245 -6.07 -8.78 6.46
C ALA A 245 -5.22 -7.51 6.34
N ILE A 246 -4.52 -7.13 7.40
CA ILE A 246 -3.44 -6.15 7.35
C ILE A 246 -2.31 -6.79 6.54
N HIS A 247 -2.09 -6.34 5.30
CA HIS A 247 -1.07 -6.88 4.41
C HIS A 247 -0.38 -5.76 3.63
N TRP A 248 0.84 -6.02 3.14
CA TRP A 248 1.70 -5.01 2.57
C TRP A 248 1.83 -3.78 3.48
N CYS A 249 2.01 -4.06 4.78
CA CYS A 249 2.07 -3.02 5.78
C CYS A 249 3.29 -2.13 5.54
N GLY A 250 3.02 -0.96 4.98
CA GLY A 250 4.06 -0.04 4.54
C GLY A 250 4.44 1.01 5.57
N SER A 251 3.61 1.27 6.57
CA SER A 251 3.89 2.26 7.61
C SER A 251 3.19 1.93 8.91
N VAL A 252 3.88 2.21 10.01
CA VAL A 252 3.37 2.08 11.38
C VAL A 252 3.58 3.41 12.10
N CYS A 253 2.55 3.94 12.74
CA CYS A 253 2.62 5.23 13.41
C CYS A 253 1.83 5.22 14.72
N PHE A 254 2.44 5.67 15.81
CA PHE A 254 1.73 5.96 17.06
C PHE A 254 0.96 7.26 16.95
N ASP A 255 -0.17 7.33 17.65
CA ASP A 255 -0.79 8.61 17.99
C ASP A 255 0.19 9.40 18.89
N PRO A 256 0.52 10.66 18.59
CA PRO A 256 1.51 11.40 19.37
C PRO A 256 1.08 11.67 20.82
N ASN A 257 -0.21 11.54 21.14
CA ASN A 257 -0.77 11.80 22.47
C ASN A 257 -1.15 10.52 23.23
N ASP A 258 -1.28 9.39 22.53
CA ASP A 258 -1.70 8.11 23.09
C ASP A 258 -0.81 6.95 22.64
N ASP A 259 -0.01 6.41 23.55
CA ASP A 259 0.90 5.29 23.30
C ASP A 259 0.20 3.91 23.24
N ASN A 260 -1.11 3.83 23.46
CA ASN A 260 -1.90 2.63 23.19
C ASN A 260 -2.43 2.59 21.78
N LYS A 261 -2.46 3.76 21.10
CA LYS A 261 -3.04 3.90 19.77
C LYS A 261 -1.99 3.88 18.70
N VAL A 262 -2.10 2.91 17.79
CA VAL A 262 -1.18 2.70 16.68
C VAL A 262 -1.96 2.48 15.40
N SER A 263 -1.57 3.17 14.33
CA SER A 263 -2.16 3.03 13.00
C SER A 263 -1.18 2.36 12.03
N PHE A 264 -1.72 1.56 11.14
CA PHE A 264 -0.99 0.76 10.15
C PHE A 264 -1.55 1.05 8.76
N ALA A 265 -0.70 1.50 7.85
CA ALA A 265 -1.06 1.60 6.45
C ALA A 265 -0.90 0.23 5.78
N SER A 266 -2.00 -0.32 5.32
CA SER A 266 -2.10 -1.61 4.66
C SER A 266 -2.42 -1.45 3.17
N GLY A 267 -2.34 -2.54 2.42
CA GLY A 267 -2.77 -2.58 1.02
C GLY A 267 -4.25 -2.27 0.80
N ASN A 268 -5.08 -2.38 1.84
CA ASN A 268 -6.54 -2.10 1.77
C ASN A 268 -6.93 -0.74 2.34
N GLY A 269 -6.04 -0.07 3.06
CA GLY A 269 -6.33 1.16 3.78
C GLY A 269 -5.67 1.20 5.15
N ILE A 270 -6.27 1.89 6.10
CA ILE A 270 -5.72 2.10 7.43
C ILE A 270 -6.39 1.19 8.45
N PHE A 271 -5.59 0.51 9.25
CA PHE A 271 -6.03 -0.20 10.45
C PHE A 271 -5.48 0.49 11.68
N THR A 272 -6.30 0.66 12.71
CA THR A 272 -5.92 1.29 13.98
C THR A 272 -6.20 0.36 15.15
N SER A 273 -5.24 0.20 16.06
CA SER A 273 -5.46 -0.40 17.37
C SER A 273 -5.42 0.69 18.45
N ASN A 274 -6.39 0.66 19.35
CA ASN A 274 -6.42 1.56 20.52
C ASN A 274 -5.93 0.86 21.80
N ASN A 275 -5.50 -0.39 21.71
CA ASN A 275 -5.07 -1.22 22.84
C ASN A 275 -3.91 -2.15 22.44
N ILE A 276 -2.94 -1.61 21.70
CA ILE A 276 -1.82 -2.39 21.11
C ILE A 276 -1.06 -3.23 22.15
N TRP A 277 -1.02 -2.82 23.42
CA TRP A 277 -0.34 -3.51 24.50
C TRP A 277 -1.21 -4.52 25.25
N CYS A 278 -2.46 -4.75 24.80
CA CYS A 278 -3.35 -5.73 25.43
C CYS A 278 -2.71 -7.12 25.38
N GLU A 279 -2.51 -7.74 26.56
CA GLU A 279 -1.88 -9.06 26.66
C GLU A 279 -2.76 -10.17 26.06
N ALA A 280 -4.07 -10.07 26.23
CA ALA A 280 -4.99 -11.10 25.75
C ALA A 280 -5.20 -11.02 24.25
N SER A 281 -5.73 -9.89 23.75
CA SER A 281 -6.08 -9.75 22.32
C SER A 281 -6.19 -8.27 21.93
N PRO A 282 -5.17 -7.68 21.33
CA PRO A 282 -5.31 -6.37 20.71
C PRO A 282 -6.34 -6.39 19.58
N THR A 283 -7.17 -5.36 19.54
CA THR A 283 -8.19 -5.19 18.49
C THR A 283 -7.70 -4.18 17.45
N PHE A 284 -7.86 -4.53 16.17
CA PHE A 284 -7.54 -3.69 15.04
C PHE A 284 -8.81 -3.33 14.28
N TYR A 285 -9.10 -2.06 14.20
CA TYR A 285 -10.25 -1.49 13.53
C TYR A 285 -9.85 -1.08 12.11
N PHE A 286 -10.63 -1.44 11.11
CA PHE A 286 -10.47 -0.89 9.77
C PHE A 286 -11.01 0.55 9.78
N ASP A 287 -10.09 1.51 9.84
CA ASP A 287 -10.38 2.91 10.18
C ASP A 287 -10.20 3.82 8.95
N VAL A 288 -11.15 3.74 8.04
CA VAL A 288 -11.08 4.39 6.72
C VAL A 288 -12.20 5.40 6.46
N ASN A 289 -12.95 5.80 7.47
CA ASN A 289 -14.01 6.79 7.28
C ASN A 289 -13.45 8.11 6.71
N GLY A 290 -13.87 8.44 5.49
CA GLY A 290 -13.34 9.58 4.73
C GLY A 290 -11.94 9.38 4.14
N LEU A 291 -11.40 8.17 4.20
CA LEU A 291 -10.07 7.78 3.70
C LEU A 291 -10.12 6.52 2.84
N GLU A 292 -11.30 6.13 2.35
CA GLU A 292 -11.41 4.95 1.49
C GLU A 292 -10.55 5.11 0.24
N GLU A 293 -9.74 4.10 -0.03
CA GLU A 293 -8.99 3.98 -1.28
C GLU A 293 -9.50 2.77 -2.04
N THR A 294 -10.20 3.02 -3.16
CA THR A 294 -10.64 1.98 -4.09
C THR A 294 -10.27 2.36 -5.51
N VAL A 295 -10.06 1.34 -6.35
CA VAL A 295 -9.71 1.54 -7.76
C VAL A 295 -11.00 1.64 -8.59
N ALA A 296 -11.58 2.83 -8.69
CA ALA A 296 -12.77 3.05 -9.51
C ALA A 296 -12.46 2.82 -11.00
N LEU A 297 -13.18 1.91 -11.65
CA LEU A 297 -12.98 1.52 -13.05
C LEU A 297 -14.13 1.99 -13.95
N ASP A 298 -15.35 1.98 -13.44
CA ASP A 298 -16.53 2.47 -14.18
C ASP A 298 -17.65 2.86 -13.21
N MET A 299 -18.57 3.69 -13.68
CA MET A 299 -19.72 4.14 -12.92
C MET A 299 -20.89 4.48 -13.83
N VAL A 300 -22.11 4.18 -13.39
CA VAL A 300 -23.33 4.58 -14.06
C VAL A 300 -24.27 5.30 -13.08
N SER A 301 -24.91 6.36 -13.57
CA SER A 301 -26.02 7.02 -12.90
C SER A 301 -27.32 6.48 -13.50
N VAL A 302 -28.06 5.75 -12.72
CA VAL A 302 -29.33 5.15 -13.14
C VAL A 302 -30.43 6.18 -12.97
N PRO A 303 -31.26 6.45 -13.99
CA PRO A 303 -32.39 7.38 -13.86
C PRO A 303 -33.34 6.91 -12.74
N ASP A 304 -33.68 7.83 -11.85
CA ASP A 304 -34.55 7.59 -10.68
C ASP A 304 -34.09 6.43 -9.76
N GLY A 305 -32.81 6.06 -9.84
CA GLY A 305 -32.20 5.00 -9.06
C GLY A 305 -30.84 5.37 -8.47
N ASP A 306 -30.25 4.44 -7.74
CA ASP A 306 -28.96 4.63 -7.10
C ASP A 306 -27.83 4.67 -8.13
N PRO A 307 -26.81 5.53 -7.99
CA PRO A 307 -25.56 5.40 -8.73
C PRO A 307 -24.87 4.06 -8.41
N LEU A 308 -24.32 3.41 -9.43
CA LEU A 308 -23.62 2.15 -9.31
C LEU A 308 -22.17 2.31 -9.78
N SER A 309 -21.22 1.80 -9.02
CA SER A 309 -19.82 1.74 -9.44
C SER A 309 -19.30 0.31 -9.51
N VAL A 310 -18.27 0.10 -10.33
CA VAL A 310 -17.47 -1.12 -10.35
C VAL A 310 -16.00 -0.76 -10.15
N ILE A 311 -15.28 -1.61 -9.40
CA ILE A 311 -13.94 -1.30 -8.93
C ILE A 311 -12.97 -2.48 -9.08
N GLY A 312 -11.68 -2.17 -9.03
CA GLY A 312 -10.62 -3.15 -8.89
C GLY A 312 -10.63 -3.81 -7.52
N ASP A 313 -10.09 -5.02 -7.44
CA ASP A 313 -9.95 -5.88 -6.25
C ASP A 313 -11.27 -6.35 -5.63
N TYR A 314 -12.28 -5.50 -5.63
CA TYR A 314 -13.65 -5.76 -5.18
C TYR A 314 -14.61 -5.67 -6.36
N THR A 315 -15.89 -5.94 -6.13
CA THR A 315 -16.86 -5.94 -7.23
C THR A 315 -17.38 -4.56 -7.59
N GLY A 316 -17.60 -3.70 -6.60
CA GLY A 316 -18.18 -2.36 -6.73
C GLY A 316 -19.35 -2.13 -5.80
N PHE A 317 -19.97 -0.96 -5.89
CA PHE A 317 -20.87 -0.42 -4.88
C PHE A 317 -22.23 -0.01 -5.45
N ILE A 318 -23.25 -0.05 -4.58
CA ILE A 318 -24.57 0.53 -4.77
C ILE A 318 -24.62 1.78 -3.86
N HIS A 319 -24.55 2.98 -4.43
CA HIS A 319 -24.46 4.23 -3.67
C HIS A 319 -25.83 4.78 -3.28
N LYS A 320 -26.45 4.19 -2.24
CA LYS A 320 -27.76 4.64 -1.72
C LYS A 320 -27.65 5.96 -0.97
N ASP A 321 -26.58 6.15 -0.22
CA ASP A 321 -26.24 7.38 0.48
C ASP A 321 -24.73 7.61 0.36
N ILE A 322 -24.34 8.80 -0.08
CA ILE A 322 -22.92 9.16 -0.23
C ILE A 322 -22.19 9.43 1.10
N HIS A 323 -22.94 9.49 2.20
CA HIS A 323 -22.42 9.68 3.55
C HIS A 323 -22.27 8.38 4.35
N GLU A 324 -22.68 7.25 3.77
CA GLU A 324 -22.64 5.93 4.39
C GLU A 324 -21.73 4.99 3.59
N PHE A 325 -21.17 3.96 4.26
CA PHE A 325 -20.48 2.89 3.54
C PHE A 325 -21.43 2.15 2.63
N ALA A 326 -21.19 2.26 1.33
CA ALA A 326 -22.06 1.66 0.33
C ALA A 326 -21.99 0.12 0.37
N PRO A 327 -23.13 -0.59 0.26
CA PRO A 327 -23.12 -2.03 0.09
C PRO A 327 -22.48 -2.42 -1.25
N ILE A 328 -21.81 -3.58 -1.25
CA ILE A 328 -21.24 -4.15 -2.47
C ILE A 328 -22.31 -4.85 -3.30
N HIS A 329 -22.06 -5.01 -4.59
CA HIS A 329 -22.92 -5.83 -5.45
C HIS A 329 -22.90 -7.32 -5.03
N ASP A 330 -24.04 -7.98 -5.10
CA ASP A 330 -24.17 -9.43 -4.94
C ASP A 330 -24.65 -10.06 -6.28
N PRO A 331 -23.93 -11.07 -6.82
CA PRO A 331 -22.67 -11.67 -6.34
C PRO A 331 -21.47 -10.74 -6.47
N ALA A 332 -20.43 -11.04 -5.67
CA ALA A 332 -19.20 -10.29 -5.62
C ALA A 332 -18.05 -11.05 -6.33
N PRO A 333 -17.96 -11.02 -7.67
CA PRO A 333 -16.99 -11.80 -8.45
C PRO A 333 -15.56 -11.16 -8.48
N GLY A 334 -15.21 -10.32 -7.53
CA GLY A 334 -13.94 -9.61 -7.50
C GLY A 334 -13.90 -8.44 -8.48
N THR A 335 -12.71 -8.07 -8.96
CA THR A 335 -12.53 -6.93 -9.86
C THR A 335 -13.56 -6.90 -10.98
N SER A 336 -14.25 -5.77 -11.13
CA SER A 336 -15.23 -5.53 -12.16
C SER A 336 -14.85 -4.29 -12.96
N GLY A 337 -14.73 -4.43 -14.31
CA GLY A 337 -14.14 -3.41 -15.18
C GLY A 337 -15.14 -2.51 -15.88
N GLY A 338 -16.38 -2.95 -16.03
CA GLY A 338 -17.41 -2.19 -16.74
C GLY A 338 -18.80 -2.50 -16.25
N ILE A 339 -19.67 -1.49 -16.23
CA ILE A 339 -21.09 -1.58 -15.91
C ILE A 339 -21.90 -0.69 -16.85
N ASN A 340 -23.07 -1.13 -17.26
CA ASN A 340 -23.98 -0.32 -18.06
C ASN A 340 -25.43 -0.80 -17.90
N TYR A 341 -26.38 0.05 -18.28
CA TYR A 341 -27.79 -0.26 -18.29
C TYR A 341 -28.43 0.05 -19.66
N TYR A 342 -29.58 -0.56 -19.94
CA TYR A 342 -30.35 -0.26 -21.12
C TYR A 342 -31.14 1.04 -20.93
N SER A 343 -30.87 2.05 -21.76
CA SER A 343 -31.39 3.42 -21.58
C SER A 343 -32.92 3.57 -21.60
N LYS A 344 -33.66 2.59 -22.17
CA LYS A 344 -35.10 2.59 -22.20
C LYS A 344 -35.74 1.74 -21.09
N ASP A 345 -34.93 0.97 -20.37
CA ASP A 345 -35.35 0.17 -19.22
C ASP A 345 -34.13 0.01 -18.29
N PRO A 346 -33.98 0.90 -17.33
CA PRO A 346 -32.81 0.91 -16.43
C PRO A 346 -32.70 -0.33 -15.53
N ASN A 347 -33.77 -1.15 -15.43
CA ASN A 347 -33.69 -2.42 -14.70
C ASN A 347 -32.86 -3.47 -15.44
N VAL A 348 -32.65 -3.29 -16.74
CA VAL A 348 -31.80 -4.18 -17.54
C VAL A 348 -30.38 -3.67 -17.51
N MET A 349 -29.50 -4.40 -16.83
CA MET A 349 -28.10 -4.01 -16.63
C MET A 349 -27.15 -5.14 -17.00
N MET A 350 -25.90 -4.76 -17.24
CA MET A 350 -24.78 -5.68 -17.48
C MET A 350 -23.52 -5.18 -16.79
N ARG A 351 -22.70 -6.10 -16.29
CA ARG A 351 -21.35 -5.82 -15.81
C ARG A 351 -20.33 -6.85 -16.27
N VAL A 352 -19.10 -6.39 -16.44
CA VAL A 352 -17.92 -7.19 -16.78
C VAL A 352 -17.07 -7.36 -15.54
N ALA A 353 -16.77 -8.58 -15.16
CA ALA A 353 -16.00 -8.89 -13.98
C ALA A 353 -14.96 -9.99 -14.25
N ASN A 354 -14.01 -10.16 -13.32
CA ASN A 354 -12.95 -11.17 -13.44
C ASN A 354 -13.48 -12.58 -13.68
N GLU A 355 -14.59 -12.94 -13.05
CA GLU A 355 -15.17 -14.27 -13.18
C GLU A 355 -16.09 -14.44 -14.38
N GLY A 356 -16.33 -13.39 -15.16
CA GLY A 356 -17.18 -13.43 -16.33
C GLY A 356 -18.09 -12.20 -16.48
N PHE A 357 -19.12 -12.38 -17.29
CA PHE A 357 -20.10 -11.35 -17.58
C PHE A 357 -21.40 -11.64 -16.83
N TYR A 358 -22.00 -10.60 -16.31
CA TYR A 358 -23.23 -10.68 -15.52
C TYR A 358 -24.29 -9.76 -16.10
N TYR A 359 -25.52 -10.17 -16.06
CA TYR A 359 -26.68 -9.36 -16.44
C TYR A 359 -27.79 -9.47 -15.40
N THR A 360 -28.67 -8.49 -15.38
CA THR A 360 -29.90 -8.49 -14.63
C THR A 360 -31.01 -7.87 -15.46
N THR A 361 -32.27 -8.14 -15.09
CA THR A 361 -33.47 -7.49 -15.59
C THR A 361 -34.30 -6.92 -14.43
N ASP A 362 -33.70 -6.80 -13.26
CA ASP A 362 -34.34 -6.46 -11.99
C ASP A 362 -33.53 -5.37 -11.24
N GLY A 363 -33.09 -4.37 -11.98
CA GLY A 363 -32.25 -3.30 -11.43
C GLY A 363 -30.88 -3.82 -10.99
N HIS A 364 -30.38 -3.31 -9.83
CA HIS A 364 -29.10 -3.76 -9.31
C HIS A 364 -29.14 -5.11 -8.57
N ASP A 365 -30.33 -5.75 -8.51
CA ASP A 365 -30.55 -7.05 -7.89
C ASP A 365 -30.55 -8.19 -8.91
N GLY A 366 -30.64 -9.42 -8.46
CA GLY A 366 -30.86 -10.57 -9.29
C GLY A 366 -29.84 -10.84 -10.40
N TRP A 367 -28.59 -10.47 -10.20
CA TRP A 367 -27.53 -10.66 -11.17
C TRP A 367 -27.33 -12.13 -11.53
N LYS A 368 -27.28 -12.43 -12.81
CA LYS A 368 -27.09 -13.78 -13.37
C LYS A 368 -25.81 -13.81 -14.19
N LYS A 369 -24.98 -14.84 -13.98
CA LYS A 369 -23.78 -15.05 -14.79
C LYS A 369 -24.17 -15.53 -16.19
N MET A 370 -23.63 -14.90 -17.22
CA MET A 370 -23.77 -15.33 -18.61
C MET A 370 -23.02 -16.65 -18.83
N GLN A 371 -23.63 -17.55 -19.61
CA GLN A 371 -23.04 -18.83 -19.93
C GLN A 371 -22.22 -18.75 -21.22
N ASN A 372 -21.39 -19.78 -21.50
CA ASN A 372 -20.62 -19.93 -22.72
C ASN A 372 -19.69 -18.75 -23.08
N THR A 373 -19.26 -17.99 -22.10
CA THR A 373 -18.40 -16.81 -22.30
C THR A 373 -16.92 -17.05 -22.07
N ALA A 374 -16.50 -18.28 -21.74
CA ALA A 374 -15.11 -18.62 -21.44
C ALA A 374 -14.12 -18.33 -22.59
N HIS A 375 -14.59 -18.43 -23.84
CA HIS A 375 -13.78 -18.13 -25.04
C HIS A 375 -13.47 -16.64 -25.21
N LEU A 376 -14.20 -15.76 -24.51
CA LEU A 376 -13.99 -14.32 -24.48
C LEU A 376 -13.02 -13.88 -23.40
N ALA A 377 -12.58 -14.79 -22.54
CA ALA A 377 -11.63 -14.50 -21.51
C ALA A 377 -10.21 -14.32 -22.09
N VAL A 378 -9.58 -13.20 -21.83
CA VAL A 378 -8.38 -12.75 -22.56
C VAL A 378 -7.13 -12.66 -21.67
N ASN A 379 -7.27 -12.62 -20.35
CA ASN A 379 -6.15 -12.64 -19.44
C ASN A 379 -6.03 -13.99 -18.72
N GLN A 380 -4.83 -14.54 -18.69
CA GLN A 380 -4.51 -15.70 -17.88
C GLN A 380 -3.84 -15.22 -16.58
N TYR A 381 -4.55 -15.39 -15.47
CA TYR A 381 -3.96 -15.27 -14.16
C TYR A 381 -3.94 -16.65 -13.49
N ASN A 382 -2.77 -17.14 -13.09
CA ASN A 382 -2.57 -18.48 -12.52
C ASN A 382 -3.19 -19.63 -13.37
N GLY A 383 -3.15 -19.50 -14.71
CA GLY A 383 -3.70 -20.50 -15.61
C GLY A 383 -5.21 -20.45 -15.82
N SER A 384 -5.90 -19.49 -15.21
CA SER A 384 -7.32 -19.25 -15.43
C SER A 384 -7.53 -18.13 -16.43
N SER A 385 -8.44 -18.34 -17.37
CA SER A 385 -8.84 -17.31 -18.33
C SER A 385 -9.87 -16.37 -17.69
N MET A 386 -9.58 -15.08 -17.62
CA MET A 386 -10.48 -14.06 -17.06
C MET A 386 -10.76 -12.94 -18.04
N PRO A 387 -11.95 -12.32 -18.01
CA PRO A 387 -12.17 -11.05 -18.68
C PRO A 387 -11.21 -9.98 -18.16
N SER A 388 -10.83 -9.06 -19.02
CA SER A 388 -9.98 -7.95 -18.62
C SER A 388 -10.69 -7.02 -17.64
N ILE A 389 -9.94 -6.49 -16.68
CA ILE A 389 -10.40 -5.39 -15.81
C ILE A 389 -10.78 -4.12 -16.61
N GLU A 390 -10.36 -4.01 -17.86
CA GLU A 390 -10.67 -2.91 -18.76
C GLU A 390 -11.88 -3.19 -19.66
N GLY A 391 -12.53 -4.35 -19.49
CA GLY A 391 -13.69 -4.74 -20.28
C GLY A 391 -14.84 -3.76 -20.15
N LYS A 392 -15.54 -3.50 -21.26
CA LYS A 392 -16.70 -2.60 -21.31
C LYS A 392 -17.92 -3.30 -21.87
N CYS A 393 -19.11 -2.81 -21.53
CA CYS A 393 -20.36 -3.38 -22.00
C CYS A 393 -21.37 -2.33 -22.43
N ALA A 394 -22.31 -2.76 -23.30
CA ALA A 394 -23.45 -1.94 -23.71
C ALA A 394 -24.67 -2.82 -23.95
N ILE A 395 -25.85 -2.25 -23.87
CA ILE A 395 -27.12 -2.97 -24.00
C ILE A 395 -28.05 -2.23 -24.95
N THR A 396 -28.72 -2.98 -25.83
CA THR A 396 -29.78 -2.46 -26.71
C THR A 396 -30.87 -3.48 -26.89
N LYS A 397 -31.90 -3.13 -27.65
CA LYS A 397 -32.89 -4.06 -28.17
C LYS A 397 -32.82 -4.09 -29.71
N LYS A 398 -32.86 -5.29 -30.28
CA LYS A 398 -33.02 -5.53 -31.72
C LYS A 398 -34.23 -6.41 -31.91
N ASP A 399 -35.19 -5.95 -32.73
CA ASP A 399 -36.41 -6.68 -33.04
C ASP A 399 -37.16 -7.22 -31.80
N GLY A 400 -37.21 -6.38 -30.73
CA GLY A 400 -37.86 -6.74 -29.45
C GLY A 400 -36.98 -7.57 -28.52
N THR A 401 -35.84 -8.09 -28.95
CA THR A 401 -34.94 -8.93 -28.17
C THR A 401 -33.79 -8.10 -27.58
N LEU A 402 -33.46 -8.33 -26.30
CA LEU A 402 -32.29 -7.71 -25.66
C LEU A 402 -31.01 -8.21 -26.31
N ARG A 403 -30.12 -7.27 -26.63
CA ARG A 403 -28.77 -7.55 -27.13
C ARG A 403 -27.75 -6.94 -26.20
N PHE A 404 -26.90 -7.79 -25.66
CA PHE A 404 -25.79 -7.44 -24.80
C PHE A 404 -24.50 -7.43 -25.61
N PHE A 405 -23.77 -6.32 -25.57
CA PHE A 405 -22.45 -6.19 -26.19
C PHE A 405 -21.37 -6.18 -25.15
N VAL A 406 -20.22 -6.73 -25.48
CA VAL A 406 -19.02 -6.69 -24.66
C VAL A 406 -17.76 -6.48 -25.49
N ILE A 407 -16.86 -5.67 -24.97
CA ILE A 407 -15.46 -5.61 -25.35
C ILE A 407 -14.70 -6.23 -24.18
N PRO A 408 -14.20 -7.47 -24.30
CA PRO A 408 -13.55 -8.16 -23.18
C PRO A 408 -12.22 -7.51 -22.77
N GLU A 409 -11.51 -6.97 -23.77
CA GLU A 409 -10.24 -6.28 -23.59
C GLU A 409 -10.00 -5.28 -24.72
N PRO A 410 -9.66 -4.00 -24.42
CA PRO A 410 -9.51 -2.98 -25.46
C PRO A 410 -8.35 -3.21 -26.45
N HIS A 411 -7.38 -4.05 -26.10
CA HIS A 411 -6.20 -4.30 -26.92
C HIS A 411 -6.24 -5.59 -27.74
N LYS A 412 -7.23 -6.44 -27.52
CA LYS A 412 -7.45 -7.69 -28.26
C LYS A 412 -8.80 -7.69 -28.93
N SER A 413 -8.85 -7.07 -30.05
CA SER A 413 -9.87 -6.99 -31.09
C SER A 413 -11.17 -7.81 -30.92
N GLY A 414 -12.27 -7.14 -30.84
CA GLY A 414 -13.60 -7.63 -31.18
C GLY A 414 -14.66 -7.09 -30.23
N ILE A 415 -15.76 -6.66 -30.84
CA ILE A 415 -17.01 -6.43 -30.13
C ILE A 415 -17.83 -7.71 -30.30
N TYR A 416 -18.19 -8.31 -29.18
CA TYR A 416 -19.03 -9.50 -29.16
C TYR A 416 -20.44 -9.13 -28.72
N TYR A 417 -21.42 -9.92 -29.14
CA TYR A 417 -22.80 -9.73 -28.68
C TYR A 417 -23.50 -11.06 -28.44
N SER A 418 -24.56 -11.00 -27.65
CA SER A 418 -25.49 -12.10 -27.42
C SER A 418 -26.93 -11.60 -27.42
N ASP A 419 -27.81 -12.33 -28.08
CA ASP A 419 -29.27 -12.09 -28.11
C ASP A 419 -30.05 -13.05 -27.18
N ASN A 420 -29.31 -13.89 -26.44
CA ASN A 420 -29.91 -14.95 -25.59
C ASN A 420 -29.20 -15.02 -24.21
N ASN A 421 -28.86 -13.87 -23.64
CA ASN A 421 -28.28 -13.73 -22.31
C ASN A 421 -26.96 -14.50 -22.12
N GLY A 422 -26.15 -14.58 -23.18
CA GLY A 422 -24.86 -15.24 -23.16
C GLY A 422 -24.91 -16.75 -23.34
N ALA A 423 -26.02 -17.31 -23.78
CA ALA A 423 -26.08 -18.73 -24.13
C ALA A 423 -25.34 -19.06 -25.45
N SER A 424 -25.17 -18.04 -26.31
CA SER A 424 -24.31 -18.08 -27.50
C SER A 424 -23.92 -16.66 -27.91
#